data_177a24fab4ca4961b380e41c1d3884f1
#
_entry.id   177a24fab4ca4961b380e41c1d3884f1
#
_cell.length_a   1.000
_cell.length_b   1.000
_cell.length_c   1.000
_cell.angle_alpha   90.00
_cell.angle_beta   90.00
_cell.angle_gamma   90.00
#
_symmetry.space_group_name_H-M   'P 1'
#
loop_
_entity.id
_entity.type
_entity.pdbx_description
1 polymer ?
#
loop_
_entity_poly.entity_id
_entity_poly.type
_entity_poly.pdbx_seq_one_letter_code
_entity_poly.pdbx_strand_id
1 'polypeptide(L)'
;MERPKKSNVRHGMASCGRYGCERTECKEAYYRSQKLSRIGQERGESARVPADEARAHGKLLTEAGMFVTDIARLAGVSRSIVGQVISGRVARIHRDTAAAILGVPVPRKEFVGCDGIVPALTAQRRIRALSRRGFSLKVMAREMNASVFTIDSIRNGNRVRIRASMDQAIHAAYNRLWNVDPLSLGVTPGGVTQARNWAIEQEWPPPAAWDDDTIGDPKAKPKGMLPKDRDEIGA
;
A
#
# COMPACT_ATOMS: atom_id res chain seq x y z
N MET A 1 -25.24 6.48 33.05
CA MET A 1 -24.56 5.91 31.85
C MET A 1 -25.08 4.50 31.64
N GLU A 2 -26.03 4.31 30.73
CA GLU A 2 -26.59 2.98 30.42
C GLU A 2 -25.53 2.15 29.71
N ARG A 3 -25.30 0.91 30.21
CA ARG A 3 -24.35 -0.02 29.61
C ARG A 3 -24.97 -0.63 28.33
N PRO A 4 -24.24 -0.72 27.23
CA PRO A 4 -24.78 -1.25 26.00
C PRO A 4 -25.24 -2.71 26.18
N LYS A 5 -26.49 -2.99 25.84
CA LYS A 5 -27.05 -4.35 25.78
C LYS A 5 -26.32 -5.14 24.69
N LYS A 6 -25.44 -6.07 25.06
CA LYS A 6 -24.82 -7.00 24.11
C LYS A 6 -25.71 -8.22 23.96
N SER A 7 -26.41 -8.33 22.86
CA SER A 7 -27.35 -9.40 22.50
C SER A 7 -26.73 -10.79 22.28
N ASN A 8 -25.39 -10.96 22.39
CA ASN A 8 -24.69 -12.22 22.06
C ASN A 8 -23.77 -12.75 23.18
N VAL A 9 -23.99 -12.40 24.44
CA VAL A 9 -23.18 -12.96 25.53
C VAL A 9 -23.81 -14.28 26.01
N ARG A 10 -23.12 -15.40 25.74
CA ARG A 10 -23.54 -16.72 26.24
C ARG A 10 -23.34 -16.79 27.76
N HIS A 11 -24.36 -17.29 28.50
CA HIS A 11 -24.22 -17.56 29.92
C HIS A 11 -23.17 -18.65 30.22
N GLY A 12 -22.63 -18.67 31.42
CA GLY A 12 -21.54 -19.57 31.81
C GLY A 12 -20.13 -19.10 31.37
N MET A 13 -20.01 -17.94 30.70
CA MET A 13 -18.73 -17.39 30.28
C MET A 13 -18.26 -16.24 31.18
N ALA A 14 -16.94 -16.10 31.35
CA ALA A 14 -16.33 -15.00 32.15
C ALA A 14 -16.74 -13.61 31.64
N SER A 15 -16.94 -13.44 30.33
CA SER A 15 -17.42 -12.21 29.72
C SER A 15 -18.81 -11.81 30.22
N CYS A 16 -19.71 -12.78 30.40
CA CYS A 16 -21.06 -12.54 30.93
C CYS A 16 -21.02 -12.05 32.37
N GLY A 17 -20.23 -12.71 33.24
CA GLY A 17 -20.01 -12.29 34.62
C GLY A 17 -19.37 -10.88 34.73
N ARG A 18 -18.42 -10.55 33.84
CA ARG A 18 -17.81 -9.22 33.75
C ARG A 18 -18.82 -8.10 33.47
N TYR A 19 -19.89 -8.41 32.72
CA TYR A 19 -20.97 -7.45 32.43
C TYR A 19 -22.08 -7.43 33.48
N GLY A 20 -21.85 -8.06 34.65
CA GLY A 20 -22.75 -7.96 35.80
C GLY A 20 -23.90 -8.96 35.79
N CYS A 21 -23.77 -10.09 35.09
CA CYS A 21 -24.75 -11.18 35.17
C CYS A 21 -24.73 -11.79 36.58
N GLU A 22 -25.90 -11.92 37.20
CA GLU A 22 -26.03 -12.40 38.58
C GLU A 22 -26.05 -13.92 38.74
N ARG A 23 -26.13 -14.66 37.64
CA ARG A 23 -26.11 -16.14 37.64
C ARG A 23 -24.80 -16.65 38.23
N THR A 24 -24.91 -17.63 39.15
CA THR A 24 -23.77 -18.23 39.85
C THR A 24 -22.67 -18.71 38.89
N GLU A 25 -23.06 -19.45 37.88
CA GLU A 25 -22.15 -19.96 36.83
C GLU A 25 -21.35 -18.86 36.10
N CYS A 26 -21.96 -17.70 35.88
CA CYS A 26 -21.29 -16.58 35.24
C CYS A 26 -20.33 -15.87 36.21
N LYS A 27 -20.71 -15.71 37.45
CA LYS A 27 -19.86 -15.15 38.52
C LYS A 27 -18.66 -16.05 38.77
N GLU A 28 -18.85 -17.36 38.87
CA GLU A 28 -17.77 -18.32 39.06
C GLU A 28 -16.79 -18.32 37.90
N ALA A 29 -17.30 -18.33 36.66
CA ALA A 29 -16.45 -18.24 35.46
C ALA A 29 -15.62 -16.94 35.44
N TYR A 30 -16.20 -15.81 35.87
CA TYR A 30 -15.51 -14.54 35.96
C TYR A 30 -14.42 -14.56 37.05
N TYR A 31 -14.72 -15.05 38.27
CA TYR A 31 -13.74 -15.15 39.35
C TYR A 31 -12.60 -16.12 39.02
N ARG A 32 -12.93 -17.26 38.38
CA ARG A 32 -11.92 -18.21 37.89
C ARG A 32 -10.97 -17.55 36.88
N SER A 33 -11.52 -16.80 35.94
CA SER A 33 -10.73 -16.04 34.95
C SER A 33 -9.82 -15.01 35.61
N GLN A 34 -10.33 -14.28 36.60
CA GLN A 34 -9.55 -13.31 37.38
C GLN A 34 -8.41 -13.98 38.16
N LYS A 35 -8.71 -15.10 38.83
CA LYS A 35 -7.71 -15.88 39.57
C LYS A 35 -6.59 -16.39 38.66
N LEU A 36 -6.95 -16.94 37.50
CA LEU A 36 -5.96 -17.42 36.51
C LEU A 36 -5.11 -16.27 35.97
N SER A 37 -5.72 -15.11 35.70
CA SER A 37 -5.00 -13.91 35.26
C SER A 37 -3.98 -13.43 36.31
N ARG A 38 -4.37 -13.44 37.61
CA ARG A 38 -3.47 -13.05 38.71
C ARG A 38 -2.32 -14.04 38.86
N ILE A 39 -2.60 -15.35 38.85
CA ILE A 39 -1.57 -16.39 38.92
C ILE A 39 -0.59 -16.26 37.73
N GLY A 40 -1.07 -16.01 36.53
CA GLY A 40 -0.23 -15.76 35.36
C GLY A 40 0.67 -14.54 35.53
N GLN A 41 0.14 -13.45 36.13
CA GLN A 41 0.95 -12.26 36.45
C GLN A 41 2.02 -12.53 37.48
N GLU A 42 1.70 -13.27 38.58
CA GLU A 42 2.65 -13.66 39.63
C GLU A 42 3.77 -14.55 39.08
N ARG A 43 3.48 -15.36 38.07
CA ARG A 43 4.46 -16.21 37.36
C ARG A 43 5.22 -15.47 36.23
N GLY A 44 5.01 -14.18 36.05
CA GLY A 44 5.58 -13.44 34.94
C GLY A 44 4.96 -13.77 33.57
N GLU A 45 3.89 -14.57 33.53
CA GLU A 45 3.16 -14.96 32.33
C GLU A 45 2.08 -13.92 32.00
N SER A 46 2.44 -12.64 31.94
CA SER A 46 1.49 -11.60 31.56
C SER A 46 0.94 -11.85 30.16
N ALA A 47 -0.37 -11.85 30.03
CA ALA A 47 -1.04 -11.96 28.74
C ALA A 47 -0.71 -10.75 27.81
N ARG A 48 -0.20 -9.65 28.39
CA ARG A 48 0.23 -8.47 27.62
C ARG A 48 1.73 -8.22 27.83
N VAL A 49 2.41 -8.02 26.73
CA VAL A 49 3.85 -7.70 26.65
C VAL A 49 4.06 -6.27 26.14
N PRO A 50 5.23 -5.65 26.39
CA PRO A 50 5.58 -4.39 25.74
C PRO A 50 5.46 -4.50 24.22
N ALA A 51 5.00 -3.43 23.57
CA ALA A 51 4.80 -3.44 22.11
C ALA A 51 6.07 -3.04 21.33
N ASP A 52 7.18 -2.74 22.02
CA ASP A 52 8.36 -2.09 21.42
C ASP A 52 9.03 -2.96 20.36
N GLU A 53 9.24 -4.25 20.65
CA GLU A 53 9.83 -5.19 19.68
C GLU A 53 8.93 -5.37 18.45
N ALA A 54 7.62 -5.59 18.67
CA ALA A 54 6.68 -5.74 17.58
C ALA A 54 6.55 -4.44 16.77
N ARG A 55 6.70 -3.28 17.42
CA ARG A 55 6.73 -1.97 16.76
C ARG A 55 7.98 -1.79 15.90
N ALA A 56 9.14 -2.11 16.44
CA ALA A 56 10.40 -2.04 15.69
C ALA A 56 10.35 -2.95 14.47
N HIS A 57 9.91 -4.19 14.64
CA HIS A 57 9.75 -5.13 13.55
C HIS A 57 8.71 -4.66 12.52
N GLY A 58 7.55 -4.16 12.97
CA GLY A 58 6.54 -3.58 12.08
C GLY A 58 7.05 -2.40 11.26
N LYS A 59 7.92 -1.56 11.83
CA LYS A 59 8.60 -0.49 11.09
C LYS A 59 9.55 -1.04 10.03
N LEU A 60 10.37 -2.05 10.36
CA LEU A 60 11.25 -2.72 9.38
C LEU A 60 10.44 -3.31 8.22
N LEU A 61 9.30 -3.93 8.48
CA LEU A 61 8.40 -4.44 7.44
C LEU A 61 7.88 -3.32 6.53
N THR A 62 7.51 -2.17 7.11
CA THR A 62 7.02 -1.03 6.32
C THR A 62 8.14 -0.34 5.53
N GLU A 63 9.34 -0.26 6.08
CA GLU A 63 10.55 0.22 5.39
C GLU A 63 10.96 -0.71 4.24
N ALA A 64 10.76 -2.03 4.41
CA ALA A 64 10.92 -3.03 3.35
C ALA A 64 9.81 -2.98 2.28
N GLY A 65 8.82 -2.06 2.42
CA GLY A 65 7.80 -1.80 1.43
C GLY A 65 6.45 -2.49 1.67
N MET A 66 6.25 -3.19 2.79
CA MET A 66 4.96 -3.83 3.10
C MET A 66 3.91 -2.81 3.56
N PHE A 67 2.65 -3.00 3.14
CA PHE A 67 1.52 -2.26 3.68
C PHE A 67 1.07 -2.83 5.04
N VAL A 68 0.55 -1.99 5.91
CA VAL A 68 -0.06 -2.40 7.19
C VAL A 68 -1.14 -3.48 6.99
N THR A 69 -1.87 -3.43 5.87
CA THR A 69 -2.87 -4.44 5.49
C THR A 69 -2.26 -5.80 5.21
N ASP A 70 -1.09 -5.85 4.58
CA ASP A 70 -0.42 -7.10 4.24
C ASP A 70 0.22 -7.72 5.48
N ILE A 71 0.84 -6.89 6.33
CA ILE A 71 1.34 -7.31 7.65
C ILE A 71 0.20 -7.90 8.48
N ALA A 72 -0.95 -7.22 8.54
CA ALA A 72 -2.12 -7.67 9.28
C ALA A 72 -2.66 -9.02 8.77
N ARG A 73 -2.73 -9.19 7.45
CA ARG A 73 -3.16 -10.43 6.81
C ARG A 73 -2.21 -11.59 7.10
N LEU A 74 -0.90 -11.36 6.95
CA LEU A 74 0.12 -12.38 7.20
C LEU A 74 0.22 -12.77 8.68
N ALA A 75 0.10 -11.79 9.58
CA ALA A 75 0.07 -12.02 11.02
C ALA A 75 -1.27 -12.58 11.52
N GLY A 76 -2.33 -12.63 10.70
CA GLY A 76 -3.66 -13.04 11.14
C GLY A 76 -4.30 -12.12 12.20
N VAL A 77 -3.90 -10.83 12.25
CA VAL A 77 -4.41 -9.83 13.21
C VAL A 77 -5.12 -8.69 12.51
N SER A 78 -5.92 -7.91 13.23
CA SER A 78 -6.64 -6.81 12.62
C SER A 78 -5.69 -5.69 12.17
N ARG A 79 -6.00 -5.06 11.02
CA ARG A 79 -5.26 -3.89 10.49
C ARG A 79 -5.17 -2.76 11.52
N SER A 80 -6.25 -2.54 12.29
CA SER A 80 -6.30 -1.49 13.32
C SER A 80 -5.25 -1.70 14.40
N ILE A 81 -5.09 -2.95 14.87
CA ILE A 81 -4.09 -3.31 15.89
C ILE A 81 -2.67 -3.10 15.34
N VAL A 82 -2.38 -3.61 14.14
CA VAL A 82 -1.05 -3.42 13.52
C VAL A 82 -0.74 -1.93 13.34
N GLY A 83 -1.70 -1.14 12.85
CA GLY A 83 -1.55 0.30 12.72
C GLY A 83 -1.28 1.02 14.04
N GLN A 84 -1.96 0.62 15.12
CA GLN A 84 -1.75 1.18 16.47
C GLN A 84 -0.38 0.80 17.04
N VAL A 85 0.10 -0.43 16.79
CA VAL A 85 1.43 -0.89 17.22
C VAL A 85 2.51 -0.08 16.49
N ILE A 86 2.47 -0.01 15.17
CA ILE A 86 3.48 0.68 14.35
C ILE A 86 3.51 2.18 14.66
N SER A 87 2.33 2.81 14.85
CA SER A 87 2.24 4.24 15.18
C SER A 87 2.62 4.58 16.62
N GLY A 88 2.85 3.59 17.49
CA GLY A 88 3.19 3.80 18.89
C GLY A 88 2.01 4.17 19.80
N ARG A 89 0.77 4.10 19.30
CA ARG A 89 -0.43 4.45 20.09
C ARG A 89 -0.74 3.47 21.23
N VAL A 90 -0.13 2.27 21.20
CA VAL A 90 -0.30 1.26 22.24
C VAL A 90 1.08 0.90 22.82
N ALA A 91 1.16 0.91 24.17
CA ALA A 91 2.38 0.57 24.90
C ALA A 91 2.50 -0.95 25.15
N ARG A 92 1.37 -1.65 25.28
CA ARG A 92 1.31 -3.10 25.58
C ARG A 92 0.25 -3.78 24.71
N ILE A 93 0.60 -4.93 24.14
CA ILE A 93 -0.26 -5.77 23.28
C ILE A 93 -0.35 -7.19 23.84
N HIS A 94 -1.31 -7.97 23.37
CA HIS A 94 -1.40 -9.39 23.72
C HIS A 94 -0.17 -10.13 23.21
N ARG A 95 0.33 -11.09 24.00
CA ARG A 95 1.54 -11.88 23.64
C ARG A 95 1.40 -12.55 22.27
N ASP A 96 0.25 -13.16 22.00
CA ASP A 96 0.00 -13.82 20.71
C ASP A 96 0.00 -12.81 19.55
N THR A 97 -0.49 -11.60 19.77
CA THR A 97 -0.43 -10.53 18.77
C THR A 97 1.01 -10.07 18.50
N ALA A 98 1.82 -9.97 19.56
CA ALA A 98 3.23 -9.65 19.41
C ALA A 98 3.96 -10.75 18.62
N ALA A 99 3.78 -12.01 19.03
CA ALA A 99 4.37 -13.16 18.34
C ALA A 99 3.95 -13.25 16.87
N ALA A 100 2.66 -13.00 16.59
CA ALA A 100 2.13 -13.01 15.23
C ALA A 100 2.76 -11.92 14.34
N ILE A 101 2.94 -10.70 14.86
CA ILE A 101 3.60 -9.61 14.13
C ILE A 101 5.09 -9.93 13.91
N LEU A 102 5.79 -10.41 14.95
CA LEU A 102 7.20 -10.78 14.88
C LEU A 102 7.45 -11.97 13.94
N GLY A 103 6.47 -12.86 13.79
CA GLY A 103 6.52 -14.00 12.87
C GLY A 103 6.40 -13.63 11.39
N VAL A 104 6.06 -12.39 11.04
CA VAL A 104 5.99 -11.96 9.63
C VAL A 104 7.42 -11.79 9.10
N PRO A 105 7.83 -12.52 8.05
CA PRO A 105 9.18 -12.41 7.51
C PRO A 105 9.42 -11.05 6.86
N VAL A 106 10.59 -10.46 7.11
CA VAL A 106 11.03 -9.24 6.41
C VAL A 106 11.36 -9.62 4.95
N PRO A 107 10.73 -9.00 3.95
CA PRO A 107 11.01 -9.29 2.56
C PRO A 107 12.48 -8.98 2.26
N ARG A 108 13.19 -9.90 1.59
CA ARG A 108 14.49 -9.60 1.01
C ARG A 108 14.31 -8.53 -0.08
N LYS A 109 15.30 -7.66 -0.31
CA LYS A 109 15.22 -6.60 -1.34
C LYS A 109 14.82 -7.11 -2.73
N GLU A 110 15.18 -8.35 -3.05
CA GLU A 110 14.85 -9.07 -4.28
C GLU A 110 13.43 -9.66 -4.28
N PHE A 111 12.80 -9.74 -3.11
CA PHE A 111 11.46 -10.28 -2.90
C PHE A 111 10.53 -9.19 -2.37
N VAL A 112 10.44 -8.08 -3.07
CA VAL A 112 9.27 -7.22 -2.93
C VAL A 112 8.14 -8.02 -3.58
N GLY A 113 7.50 -8.88 -2.80
CA GLY A 113 6.35 -9.65 -3.25
C GLY A 113 5.34 -8.71 -3.89
N CYS A 114 4.42 -9.24 -4.69
CA CYS A 114 3.46 -8.49 -5.51
C CYS A 114 2.72 -7.35 -4.79
N ASP A 115 2.77 -7.28 -3.47
CA ASP A 115 2.07 -6.32 -2.61
C ASP A 115 2.98 -5.28 -1.91
N GLY A 116 4.30 -5.29 -2.15
CA GLY A 116 5.22 -4.28 -1.59
C GLY A 116 4.96 -2.88 -2.13
N ILE A 117 5.49 -1.86 -1.45
CA ILE A 117 5.42 -0.47 -1.89
C ILE A 117 6.74 -0.07 -2.53
N VAL A 118 6.69 0.41 -3.76
CA VAL A 118 7.85 0.89 -4.53
C VAL A 118 7.70 2.38 -4.87
N PRO A 119 8.81 3.10 -5.16
CA PRO A 119 8.74 4.45 -5.69
C PRO A 119 7.96 4.49 -7.00
N ALA A 120 7.09 5.48 -7.17
CA ALA A 120 6.25 5.61 -8.37
C ALA A 120 6.98 6.23 -9.58
N LEU A 121 8.22 6.69 -9.42
CA LEU A 121 8.96 7.44 -10.44
C LEU A 121 9.05 6.70 -11.78
N THR A 122 9.42 5.42 -11.75
CA THR A 122 9.56 4.59 -12.94
C THR A 122 8.22 4.43 -13.66
N ALA A 123 7.17 4.10 -12.90
CA ALA A 123 5.80 4.00 -13.42
C ALA A 123 5.31 5.34 -14.01
N GLN A 124 5.57 6.44 -13.33
CA GLN A 124 5.22 7.79 -13.78
C GLN A 124 5.87 8.13 -15.11
N ARG A 125 7.18 7.88 -15.26
CA ARG A 125 7.94 8.13 -16.50
C ARG A 125 7.39 7.29 -17.66
N ARG A 126 7.08 6.01 -17.43
CA ARG A 126 6.47 5.12 -18.43
C ARG A 126 5.08 5.59 -18.89
N ILE A 127 4.21 5.97 -17.96
CA ILE A 127 2.86 6.50 -18.29
C ILE A 127 2.97 7.81 -19.09
N ARG A 128 3.86 8.72 -18.69
CA ARG A 128 4.13 9.98 -19.40
C ARG A 128 4.63 9.75 -20.82
N ALA A 129 5.56 8.80 -20.99
CA ALA A 129 6.09 8.42 -22.29
C ALA A 129 5.01 7.84 -23.21
N LEU A 130 4.09 7.01 -22.69
CA LEU A 130 2.93 6.52 -23.45
C LEU A 130 1.96 7.66 -23.79
N SER A 131 1.73 8.61 -22.89
CA SER A 131 0.92 9.82 -23.20
C SER A 131 1.56 10.60 -24.37
N ARG A 132 2.89 10.72 -24.39
CA ARG A 132 3.63 11.38 -25.48
C ARG A 132 3.51 10.65 -26.82
N ARG A 133 3.30 9.32 -26.79
CA ARG A 133 2.96 8.50 -27.97
C ARG A 133 1.53 8.74 -28.48
N GLY A 134 0.64 9.28 -27.64
CA GLY A 134 -0.75 9.57 -27.96
C GLY A 134 -1.75 8.59 -27.33
N PHE A 135 -1.33 7.77 -26.37
CA PHE A 135 -2.27 6.91 -25.64
C PHE A 135 -3.14 7.73 -24.70
N SER A 136 -4.46 7.55 -24.78
CA SER A 136 -5.40 8.14 -23.85
C SER A 136 -5.36 7.46 -22.47
N LEU A 137 -5.69 8.19 -21.41
CA LEU A 137 -5.79 7.65 -20.06
C LEU A 137 -6.71 6.42 -19.98
N LYS A 138 -7.83 6.43 -20.73
CA LYS A 138 -8.81 5.34 -20.75
C LYS A 138 -8.19 4.03 -21.29
N VAL A 139 -7.44 4.12 -22.37
CA VAL A 139 -6.76 2.95 -22.96
C VAL A 139 -5.65 2.47 -22.04
N MET A 140 -4.81 3.37 -21.50
CA MET A 140 -3.76 2.99 -20.55
C MET A 140 -4.34 2.32 -19.31
N ALA A 141 -5.44 2.83 -18.75
CA ALA A 141 -6.11 2.25 -17.59
C ALA A 141 -6.60 0.81 -17.87
N ARG A 142 -7.19 0.58 -19.05
CA ARG A 142 -7.62 -0.75 -19.50
C ARG A 142 -6.44 -1.72 -19.63
N GLU A 143 -5.38 -1.30 -20.29
CA GLU A 143 -4.20 -2.15 -20.54
C GLU A 143 -3.40 -2.47 -19.26
N MET A 144 -3.48 -1.60 -18.26
CA MET A 144 -2.84 -1.73 -16.95
C MET A 144 -3.76 -2.33 -15.88
N ASN A 145 -4.99 -2.71 -16.24
CA ASN A 145 -6.03 -3.21 -15.33
C ASN A 145 -6.21 -2.30 -14.10
N ALA A 146 -6.32 -1.01 -14.33
CA ALA A 146 -6.41 0.01 -13.29
C ALA A 146 -7.54 1.01 -13.55
N SER A 147 -7.92 1.80 -12.53
CA SER A 147 -8.85 2.91 -12.76
C SER A 147 -8.15 4.08 -13.47
N VAL A 148 -8.91 4.81 -14.28
CA VAL A 148 -8.43 6.05 -14.95
C VAL A 148 -7.86 7.01 -13.92
N PHE A 149 -8.54 7.16 -12.77
CA PHE A 149 -8.10 8.03 -11.67
C PHE A 149 -6.72 7.59 -11.11
N THR A 150 -6.48 6.28 -10.99
CA THR A 150 -5.18 5.76 -10.51
C THR A 150 -4.06 6.12 -11.49
N ILE A 151 -4.27 5.87 -12.78
CA ILE A 151 -3.27 6.15 -13.83
C ILE A 151 -3.01 7.66 -13.93
N ASP A 152 -4.05 8.47 -13.88
CA ASP A 152 -3.93 9.93 -13.89
C ASP A 152 -3.16 10.46 -12.67
N SER A 153 -3.47 9.94 -11.49
CA SER A 153 -2.82 10.32 -10.24
C SER A 153 -1.31 9.97 -10.23
N ILE A 154 -0.93 8.83 -10.82
CA ILE A 154 0.48 8.45 -10.97
C ILE A 154 1.16 9.33 -12.02
N ARG A 155 0.51 9.53 -13.18
CA ARG A 155 1.01 10.36 -14.29
C ARG A 155 1.37 11.77 -13.83
N ASN A 156 0.48 12.39 -13.05
CA ASN A 156 0.64 13.77 -12.57
C ASN A 156 1.58 13.90 -11.36
N GLY A 157 2.06 12.79 -10.78
CA GLY A 157 2.98 12.80 -9.64
C GLY A 157 2.32 12.94 -8.28
N ASN A 158 0.98 12.84 -8.22
CA ASN A 158 0.23 12.91 -6.97
C ASN A 158 0.45 11.66 -6.08
N ARG A 159 1.13 10.63 -6.62
CA ARG A 159 1.52 9.43 -5.89
C ARG A 159 3.03 9.27 -5.94
N VAL A 160 3.67 9.40 -4.79
CA VAL A 160 5.13 9.21 -4.64
C VAL A 160 5.49 7.73 -4.58
N ARG A 161 4.56 6.89 -4.10
CA ARG A 161 4.74 5.44 -3.93
C ARG A 161 3.50 4.70 -4.41
N ILE A 162 3.69 3.52 -5.00
CA ILE A 162 2.64 2.64 -5.52
C ILE A 162 2.89 1.20 -5.09
N ARG A 163 1.92 0.31 -5.30
CA ARG A 163 2.11 -1.14 -5.11
C ARG A 163 3.06 -1.69 -6.16
N ALA A 164 3.90 -2.64 -5.78
CA ALA A 164 4.79 -3.34 -6.71
C ALA A 164 4.01 -4.04 -7.84
N SER A 165 2.84 -4.61 -7.53
CA SER A 165 1.94 -5.19 -8.54
C SER A 165 1.46 -4.16 -9.57
N MET A 166 1.21 -2.92 -9.15
CA MET A 166 0.84 -1.83 -10.06
C MET A 166 2.04 -1.41 -10.92
N ASP A 167 3.24 -1.29 -10.35
CA ASP A 167 4.47 -0.98 -11.11
C ASP A 167 4.74 -2.06 -12.16
N GLN A 168 4.62 -3.34 -11.80
CA GLN A 168 4.76 -4.47 -12.72
C GLN A 168 3.72 -4.43 -13.85
N ALA A 169 2.45 -4.12 -13.53
CA ALA A 169 1.40 -4.00 -14.53
C ALA A 169 1.68 -2.85 -15.51
N ILE A 170 2.16 -1.71 -15.01
CA ILE A 170 2.55 -0.56 -15.83
C ILE A 170 3.76 -0.90 -16.69
N HIS A 171 4.77 -1.58 -16.15
CA HIS A 171 5.94 -2.04 -16.89
C HIS A 171 5.53 -3.00 -18.03
N ALA A 172 4.75 -4.02 -17.72
CA ALA A 172 4.28 -4.98 -18.72
C ALA A 172 3.45 -4.31 -19.83
N ALA A 173 2.57 -3.38 -19.47
CA ALA A 173 1.81 -2.60 -20.45
C ALA A 173 2.71 -1.69 -21.28
N TYR A 174 3.68 -1.01 -20.67
CA TYR A 174 4.64 -0.17 -21.38
C TYR A 174 5.41 -0.97 -22.43
N ASN A 175 5.94 -2.15 -22.09
CA ASN A 175 6.69 -3.02 -23.01
C ASN A 175 5.85 -3.52 -24.19
N ARG A 176 4.54 -3.67 -24.00
CA ARG A 176 3.63 -4.01 -25.11
C ARG A 176 3.28 -2.81 -25.97
N LEU A 177 3.19 -1.60 -25.41
CA LEU A 177 2.57 -0.43 -26.05
C LEU A 177 3.57 0.56 -26.64
N TRP A 178 4.82 0.59 -26.18
CA TRP A 178 5.78 1.65 -26.54
C TRP A 178 5.97 1.83 -28.05
N ASN A 179 5.82 0.76 -28.83
CA ASN A 179 5.96 0.77 -30.30
C ASN A 179 4.63 0.50 -31.06
N VAL A 180 3.49 0.46 -30.37
CA VAL A 180 2.17 0.22 -30.96
C VAL A 180 1.53 1.55 -31.37
N ASP A 181 0.77 1.53 -32.49
CA ASP A 181 -0.05 2.68 -32.88
C ASP A 181 -1.29 2.77 -31.96
N PRO A 182 -1.50 3.89 -31.25
CA PRO A 182 -2.68 4.10 -30.43
C PRO A 182 -4.03 3.91 -31.14
N LEU A 183 -4.09 4.21 -32.44
CA LEU A 183 -5.30 4.01 -33.25
C LEU A 183 -5.74 2.55 -33.32
N SER A 184 -4.77 1.62 -33.36
CA SER A 184 -5.06 0.18 -33.41
C SER A 184 -5.74 -0.35 -32.13
N LEU A 185 -5.63 0.38 -31.02
CA LEU A 185 -6.25 0.05 -29.73
C LEU A 185 -7.52 0.86 -29.43
N GLY A 186 -8.05 1.53 -30.46
CA GLY A 186 -9.31 2.26 -30.38
C GLY A 186 -9.19 3.68 -29.79
N VAL A 187 -8.00 4.27 -29.78
CA VAL A 187 -7.86 5.70 -29.53
C VAL A 187 -8.30 6.45 -30.79
N THR A 188 -9.21 7.41 -30.69
CA THR A 188 -9.60 8.22 -31.83
C THR A 188 -8.49 9.16 -32.29
N PRO A 189 -8.41 9.58 -33.57
CA PRO A 189 -7.40 10.53 -34.06
C PRO A 189 -7.33 11.80 -33.21
N GLY A 190 -8.47 12.37 -32.85
CA GLY A 190 -8.56 13.54 -31.93
C GLY A 190 -8.00 13.24 -30.54
N GLY A 191 -8.25 12.03 -30.01
CA GLY A 191 -7.72 11.58 -28.73
C GLY A 191 -6.20 11.42 -28.75
N VAL A 192 -5.63 10.92 -29.86
CA VAL A 192 -4.17 10.84 -30.04
C VAL A 192 -3.56 12.23 -30.04
N THR A 193 -4.13 13.16 -30.80
CA THR A 193 -3.66 14.55 -30.88
C THR A 193 -3.75 15.23 -29.51
N GLN A 194 -4.87 15.10 -28.81
CA GLN A 194 -5.06 15.66 -27.48
C GLN A 194 -4.03 15.12 -26.46
N ALA A 195 -3.81 13.81 -26.44
CA ALA A 195 -2.84 13.20 -25.52
C ALA A 195 -1.40 13.65 -25.80
N ARG A 196 -1.05 13.78 -27.09
CA ARG A 196 0.27 14.26 -27.52
C ARG A 196 0.49 15.72 -27.17
N ASN A 197 -0.47 16.60 -27.49
CA ASN A 197 -0.37 18.03 -27.21
C ASN A 197 -0.25 18.28 -25.70
N TRP A 198 -1.07 17.61 -24.88
CA TRP A 198 -0.95 17.67 -23.44
C TRP A 198 0.44 17.25 -22.95
N ALA A 199 0.96 16.14 -23.47
CA ALA A 199 2.29 15.65 -23.09
C ALA A 199 3.43 16.59 -23.55
N ILE A 200 3.25 17.30 -24.69
CA ILE A 200 4.17 18.32 -25.16
C ILE A 200 4.17 19.54 -24.26
N GLU A 201 2.99 20.04 -23.91
CA GLU A 201 2.82 21.17 -22.98
C GLU A 201 3.46 20.90 -21.62
N GLN A 202 3.37 19.64 -21.15
CA GLN A 202 3.99 19.22 -19.90
C GLN A 202 5.47 18.84 -20.04
N GLU A 203 6.06 18.99 -21.23
CA GLU A 203 7.45 18.64 -21.55
C GLU A 203 7.82 17.17 -21.24
N TRP A 204 6.84 16.25 -21.39
CA TRP A 204 7.07 14.84 -21.11
C TRP A 204 7.85 14.17 -22.24
N PRO A 205 8.96 13.47 -21.89
CA PRO A 205 9.79 12.81 -22.86
C PRO A 205 9.08 11.63 -23.56
N PRO A 206 9.37 11.38 -24.85
CA PRO A 206 8.89 10.20 -25.54
C PRO A 206 9.60 8.91 -25.02
N PRO A 207 9.08 7.71 -25.33
CA PRO A 207 9.72 6.45 -24.93
C PRO A 207 11.19 6.36 -25.33
N ALA A 208 11.52 6.76 -26.56
CA ALA A 208 12.89 6.72 -27.10
C ALA A 208 13.91 7.60 -26.33
N ALA A 209 13.42 8.50 -25.48
CA ALA A 209 14.28 9.34 -24.65
C ALA A 209 14.78 8.63 -23.36
N TRP A 210 14.29 7.45 -23.08
CA TRP A 210 14.62 6.68 -21.88
C TRP A 210 15.28 5.37 -22.20
N ASP A 211 16.35 5.03 -21.48
CA ASP A 211 16.86 3.66 -21.45
C ASP A 211 16.13 2.89 -20.34
N ASP A 212 15.78 1.64 -20.61
CA ASP A 212 15.07 0.79 -19.65
C ASP A 212 15.84 0.57 -18.35
N ASP A 213 17.18 0.52 -18.42
CA ASP A 213 18.06 0.35 -17.26
C ASP A 213 18.11 1.59 -16.35
N THR A 214 17.90 2.78 -16.92
CA THR A 214 18.09 4.06 -16.19
C THR A 214 16.78 4.80 -15.93
N ILE A 215 15.67 4.38 -16.52
CA ILE A 215 14.36 5.05 -16.35
C ILE A 215 13.91 5.13 -14.87
N GLY A 216 14.41 4.24 -14.01
CA GLY A 216 14.15 4.22 -12.57
C GLY A 216 15.10 5.09 -11.74
N ASP A 217 16.23 5.52 -12.29
CA ASP A 217 17.19 6.36 -11.57
C ASP A 217 16.67 7.81 -11.46
N PRO A 218 16.50 8.37 -10.24
CA PRO A 218 16.07 9.75 -10.05
C PRO A 218 16.99 10.77 -10.73
N LYS A 219 18.27 10.45 -10.89
CA LYS A 219 19.28 11.33 -11.51
C LYS A 219 19.33 11.21 -13.03
N ALA A 220 18.71 10.17 -13.62
CA ALA A 220 18.70 9.99 -15.06
C ALA A 220 17.92 11.13 -15.74
N LYS A 221 18.53 11.68 -16.79
CA LYS A 221 17.91 12.69 -17.66
C LYS A 221 17.49 12.06 -18.97
N PRO A 222 16.35 12.49 -19.56
CA PRO A 222 15.93 12.00 -20.87
C PRO A 222 16.94 12.39 -21.94
N LYS A 223 17.22 11.48 -22.88
CA LYS A 223 18.12 11.71 -24.01
C LYS A 223 17.40 12.47 -25.12
N GLY A 224 18.13 13.31 -25.87
CA GLY A 224 17.63 13.93 -27.10
C GLY A 224 16.52 14.97 -26.94
N MET A 225 16.25 15.44 -25.73
CA MET A 225 15.41 16.64 -25.52
C MET A 225 16.30 17.87 -25.63
N LEU A 226 16.15 18.58 -26.74
CA LEU A 226 16.70 19.93 -26.84
C LEU A 226 15.94 20.84 -25.84
N PRO A 227 16.64 21.78 -25.16
CA PRO A 227 15.94 22.85 -24.46
C PRO A 227 15.04 23.52 -25.49
N LYS A 228 13.81 23.85 -25.15
CA LYS A 228 13.00 24.75 -25.96
C LYS A 228 13.81 26.04 -26.12
N ASP A 229 14.14 26.38 -27.34
CA ASP A 229 14.55 27.75 -27.68
C ASP A 229 13.35 28.64 -27.28
N ARG A 230 13.55 29.40 -26.22
CA ARG A 230 12.52 30.32 -25.68
C ARG A 230 12.27 31.55 -26.59
N ASP A 231 12.93 31.59 -27.74
CA ASP A 231 13.08 32.83 -28.53
C ASP A 231 12.20 32.88 -29.80
N GLU A 232 11.26 31.93 -30.03
CA GLU A 232 10.35 32.02 -31.21
C GLU A 232 8.88 32.29 -30.86
N ILE A 233 8.59 33.03 -29.79
CA ILE A 233 7.25 33.62 -29.60
C ILE A 233 7.46 35.12 -29.32
N GLY A 234 7.80 35.84 -30.39
CA GLY A 234 7.96 37.29 -30.34
C GLY A 234 8.17 37.88 -31.72
N ALA A 235 7.19 37.80 -32.61
CA ALA A 235 7.03 38.69 -33.76
C ALA A 235 5.56 38.67 -34.18
#